data_0fd4db956ede88b53e5ddb5ccf93b4e4
#
_entry.id   0fd4db956ede88b53e5ddb5ccf93b4e4
#
_cell.length_a   1.000
_cell.length_b   1.000
_cell.length_c   1.000
_cell.angle_alpha   90.00
_cell.angle_beta   90.00
_cell.angle_gamma   90.00
#
_symmetry.space_group_name_H-M   'P 1'
#
loop_
_entity.id
_entity.type
_entity.pdbx_description
1 polymer ?
#
loop_
_entity_poly.entity_id
_entity_poly.type
_entity_poly.pdbx_seq_one_letter_code
_entity_poly.pdbx_strand_id
1 'polypeptide(L)'
;MNKRTLTLFTRTPLHIGCGTSVGAVDQPILRERATGLPLIPGSALKGVLADLFLENNKRTEEGKRLLGEDENDTKARRGSLLVGEARLVAFPIRSAKCGFAWLVSLLLLQRLFPTEVLGLPTVEDDAVCCNAALCASNKAIFEEYALARTGDFPPAVLEKLKGLSANRLWQETCERRLALVSDTLLTYFTQNACEIANHNRIDDETGTVADGALFSQENVPSEALFVATLQAQDEADLKTLCAKIGESGNLLQVGADATTGLGWCDATLQ
;
A
#
# COMPACT_ATOMS: atom_id res chain seq x y z
N MET A 1 -16.12 14.95 14.24
CA MET A 1 -15.85 14.37 12.91
C MET A 1 -15.80 12.87 13.03
N ASN A 2 -16.57 12.19 12.21
CA ASN A 2 -16.55 10.72 12.11
C ASN A 2 -15.29 10.29 11.33
N LYS A 3 -14.71 9.16 11.72
CA LYS A 3 -13.49 8.62 11.10
C LYS A 3 -13.73 7.19 10.67
N ARG A 4 -13.13 6.81 9.55
CA ARG A 4 -13.05 5.45 9.05
C ARG A 4 -11.63 5.17 8.58
N THR A 5 -11.26 3.92 8.66
CA THR A 5 -9.99 3.41 8.16
C THR A 5 -10.21 2.75 6.80
N LEU A 6 -9.58 3.28 5.77
CA LEU A 6 -9.50 2.63 4.45
C LEU A 6 -8.21 1.81 4.40
N THR A 7 -8.35 0.52 4.25
CA THR A 7 -7.23 -0.38 4.02
C THR A 7 -7.17 -0.76 2.56
N LEU A 8 -5.98 -0.74 1.98
CA LEU A 8 -5.67 -1.15 0.62
C LEU A 8 -4.66 -2.29 0.66
N PHE A 9 -5.03 -3.45 0.13
CA PHE A 9 -4.15 -4.61 -0.03
C PHE A 9 -3.86 -4.79 -1.51
N THR A 10 -2.61 -4.62 -1.94
CA THR A 10 -2.23 -4.67 -3.36
C THR A 10 -2.34 -6.10 -3.89
N ARG A 11 -3.17 -6.33 -4.92
CA ARG A 11 -3.25 -7.60 -5.65
C ARG A 11 -2.21 -7.69 -6.76
N THR A 12 -1.87 -6.54 -7.32
CA THR A 12 -0.87 -6.41 -8.39
C THR A 12 0.13 -5.33 -8.00
N PRO A 13 1.33 -5.32 -8.60
CA PRO A 13 2.30 -4.28 -8.30
C PRO A 13 1.72 -2.88 -8.47
N LEU A 14 2.15 -1.96 -7.62
CA LEU A 14 1.59 -0.61 -7.53
C LEU A 14 2.64 0.43 -7.91
N HIS A 15 2.37 1.20 -8.97
CA HIS A 15 3.16 2.36 -9.34
C HIS A 15 2.45 3.66 -8.97
N ILE A 16 2.99 4.38 -8.00
CA ILE A 16 2.63 5.79 -7.75
C ILE A 16 3.89 6.61 -7.95
N GLY A 17 4.04 7.11 -9.17
CA GLY A 17 5.25 7.81 -9.58
C GLY A 17 5.43 9.16 -8.88
N CYS A 18 6.68 9.54 -8.65
CA CYS A 18 7.05 10.88 -8.19
C CYS A 18 7.55 11.79 -9.33
N GLY A 19 7.36 11.38 -10.57
CA GLY A 19 7.92 12.01 -11.77
C GLY A 19 9.16 11.28 -12.26
N THR A 20 9.86 11.88 -13.23
CA THR A 20 11.11 11.33 -13.77
C THR A 20 12.29 11.65 -12.86
N SER A 21 13.27 10.74 -12.81
CA SER A 21 14.49 10.87 -12.01
C SER A 21 15.72 10.75 -12.89
N VAL A 22 16.83 11.36 -12.47
CA VAL A 22 18.18 11.13 -13.00
C VAL A 22 18.94 10.05 -12.20
N GLY A 23 18.22 9.29 -11.35
CA GLY A 23 18.77 8.19 -10.56
C GLY A 23 18.94 6.89 -11.36
N ALA A 24 19.13 5.79 -10.64
CA ALA A 24 19.26 4.46 -11.23
C ALA A 24 17.95 3.92 -11.84
N VAL A 25 16.81 4.48 -11.45
CA VAL A 25 15.47 4.15 -11.98
C VAL A 25 14.87 5.40 -12.58
N ASP A 26 14.36 5.31 -13.81
CA ASP A 26 13.83 6.46 -14.55
C ASP A 26 12.50 6.95 -13.95
N GLN A 27 11.66 6.03 -13.51
CA GLN A 27 10.35 6.31 -12.90
C GLN A 27 10.27 5.69 -11.49
N PRO A 28 10.80 6.37 -10.47
CA PRO A 28 10.71 5.90 -9.09
C PRO A 28 9.33 6.13 -8.49
N ILE A 29 8.97 5.34 -7.47
CA ILE A 29 7.74 5.53 -6.69
C ILE A 29 7.87 6.70 -5.74
N LEU A 30 6.71 7.25 -5.35
CA LEU A 30 6.62 8.26 -4.31
C LEU A 30 6.90 7.65 -2.93
N ARG A 31 7.75 8.33 -2.16
CA ARG A 31 8.16 7.91 -0.82
C ARG A 31 8.04 9.04 0.20
N GLU A 32 7.81 8.70 1.44
CA GLU A 32 7.94 9.65 2.55
C GLU A 32 9.36 10.19 2.62
N ARG A 33 9.51 11.51 2.68
CA ARG A 33 10.84 12.12 2.69
C ARG A 33 11.68 11.75 3.93
N ALA A 34 11.04 11.60 5.08
CA ALA A 34 11.75 11.35 6.33
C ALA A 34 12.17 9.90 6.52
N THR A 35 11.39 8.96 6.03
CA THR A 35 11.57 7.51 6.26
C THR A 35 11.97 6.73 5.01
N GLY A 36 11.73 7.29 3.83
CA GLY A 36 11.91 6.57 2.57
C GLY A 36 10.84 5.49 2.29
N LEU A 37 9.84 5.35 3.15
CA LEU A 37 8.78 4.35 2.99
C LEU A 37 7.84 4.71 1.84
N PRO A 38 7.33 3.73 1.08
CA PRO A 38 6.32 3.96 0.05
C PRO A 38 5.07 4.62 0.59
N LEU A 39 4.47 5.50 -0.19
CA LEU A 39 3.33 6.34 0.20
C LEU A 39 2.33 6.45 -0.95
N ILE A 40 1.04 6.41 -0.64
CA ILE A 40 -0.04 6.76 -1.56
C ILE A 40 -0.60 8.12 -1.13
N PRO A 41 -0.41 9.21 -1.90
CA PRO A 41 -0.88 10.52 -1.49
C PRO A 41 -2.41 10.61 -1.45
N GLY A 42 -2.93 11.39 -0.52
CA GLY A 42 -4.37 11.59 -0.38
C GLY A 42 -5.04 12.15 -1.63
N SER A 43 -4.30 12.89 -2.45
CA SER A 43 -4.79 13.41 -3.75
C SER A 43 -5.04 12.27 -4.75
N ALA A 44 -4.14 11.29 -4.84
CA ALA A 44 -4.31 10.11 -5.68
C ALA A 44 -5.51 9.28 -5.22
N LEU A 45 -5.62 9.01 -3.91
CA LEU A 45 -6.77 8.30 -3.36
C LEU A 45 -8.08 9.05 -3.60
N LYS A 46 -8.08 10.36 -3.41
CA LYS A 46 -9.26 11.17 -3.66
C LYS A 46 -9.72 11.10 -5.13
N GLY A 47 -8.78 11.08 -6.07
CA GLY A 47 -9.07 10.87 -7.50
C GLY A 47 -9.75 9.52 -7.72
N VAL A 48 -9.13 8.43 -7.27
CA VAL A 48 -9.67 7.07 -7.39
C VAL A 48 -11.07 6.93 -6.76
N LEU A 49 -11.26 7.50 -5.57
CA LEU A 49 -12.58 7.47 -4.92
C LEU A 49 -13.62 8.31 -5.68
N ALA A 50 -13.19 9.38 -6.34
CA ALA A 50 -14.08 10.22 -7.14
C ALA A 50 -14.54 9.49 -8.42
N ASP A 51 -13.70 8.65 -8.99
CA ASP A 51 -14.04 7.85 -10.18
C ASP A 51 -15.17 6.84 -9.92
N LEU A 52 -15.38 6.41 -8.65
CA LEU A 52 -16.52 5.59 -8.26
C LEU A 52 -17.89 6.29 -8.45
N PHE A 53 -17.89 7.61 -8.56
CA PHE A 53 -19.09 8.44 -8.72
C PHE A 53 -19.22 9.03 -10.13
N LEU A 54 -18.56 8.42 -11.13
CA LEU A 54 -18.69 8.85 -12.52
C LEU A 54 -19.87 8.15 -13.21
N GLU A 55 -20.71 8.94 -13.86
CA GLU A 55 -21.75 8.50 -14.79
C GLU A 55 -21.60 9.27 -16.10
N ASN A 56 -21.48 8.57 -17.21
CA ASN A 56 -21.24 9.19 -18.53
C ASN A 56 -20.07 10.18 -18.52
N ASN A 57 -18.95 9.82 -17.89
CA ASN A 57 -17.75 10.65 -17.71
C ASN A 57 -17.99 11.97 -16.96
N LYS A 58 -19.04 12.06 -16.15
CA LYS A 58 -19.30 13.22 -15.29
C LYS A 58 -19.53 12.75 -13.87
N ARG A 59 -19.03 13.52 -12.92
CA ARG A 59 -19.26 13.25 -11.49
C ARG A 59 -20.72 13.49 -11.15
N THR A 60 -21.34 12.52 -10.48
CA THR A 60 -22.72 12.66 -9.97
C THR A 60 -22.82 13.77 -8.92
N GLU A 61 -24.02 14.31 -8.66
CA GLU A 61 -24.21 15.32 -7.62
C GLU A 61 -23.77 14.82 -6.23
N GLU A 62 -23.96 13.53 -5.95
CA GLU A 62 -23.46 12.89 -4.73
C GLU A 62 -21.91 12.87 -4.69
N GLY A 63 -21.27 12.51 -5.78
CA GLY A 63 -19.81 12.56 -5.91
C GLY A 63 -19.24 13.98 -5.74
N LYS A 64 -19.91 14.99 -6.31
CA LYS A 64 -19.54 16.40 -6.11
C LYS A 64 -19.69 16.81 -4.65
N ARG A 65 -20.76 16.43 -4.01
CA ARG A 65 -20.98 16.73 -2.58
C ARG A 65 -19.91 16.09 -1.69
N LEU A 66 -19.53 14.85 -1.97
CA LEU A 66 -18.55 14.09 -1.17
C LEU A 66 -17.10 14.50 -1.45
N LEU A 67 -16.74 14.63 -2.70
CA LEU A 67 -15.34 14.73 -3.15
C LEU A 67 -14.99 16.08 -3.81
N GLY A 68 -16.00 16.94 -4.01
CA GLY A 68 -15.86 18.26 -4.61
C GLY A 68 -16.23 18.28 -6.09
N GLU A 69 -16.32 19.47 -6.64
CA GLU A 69 -16.66 19.72 -8.04
C GLU A 69 -15.57 19.21 -8.99
N ASP A 70 -15.94 19.02 -10.26
CA ASP A 70 -15.00 18.71 -11.33
C ASP A 70 -14.16 19.93 -11.68
N GLU A 71 -12.97 19.71 -12.25
CA GLU A 71 -12.03 20.78 -12.64
C GLU A 71 -12.63 21.83 -13.60
N ASN A 72 -13.65 21.45 -14.37
CA ASN A 72 -14.31 22.31 -15.34
C ASN A 72 -15.48 23.13 -14.76
N ASP A 73 -15.82 22.94 -13.47
CA ASP A 73 -16.89 23.71 -12.85
C ASP A 73 -16.41 25.09 -12.40
N THR A 74 -17.10 26.13 -12.87
CA THR A 74 -16.76 27.55 -12.54
C THR A 74 -16.98 27.92 -11.07
N LYS A 75 -17.60 27.04 -10.28
CA LYS A 75 -17.86 27.23 -8.84
C LYS A 75 -17.30 26.03 -8.06
N ALA A 76 -15.99 26.02 -7.89
CA ALA A 76 -15.32 25.00 -7.10
C ALA A 76 -15.90 24.91 -5.66
N ARG A 77 -16.59 23.83 -5.33
CA ARG A 77 -17.03 23.49 -3.97
C ARG A 77 -16.13 22.43 -3.37
N ARG A 78 -15.74 22.66 -2.12
CA ARG A 78 -15.00 21.65 -1.36
C ARG A 78 -15.94 20.47 -1.03
N GLY A 79 -15.47 19.24 -1.24
CA GLY A 79 -16.19 18.05 -0.79
C GLY A 79 -16.22 17.90 0.73
N SER A 80 -17.18 17.13 1.22
CA SER A 80 -17.39 16.86 2.67
C SER A 80 -16.38 15.84 3.21
N LEU A 81 -15.80 14.99 2.35
CA LEU A 81 -14.81 13.99 2.75
C LEU A 81 -13.40 14.59 2.80
N LEU A 82 -12.69 14.25 3.86
CA LEU A 82 -11.26 14.45 4.00
C LEU A 82 -10.57 13.12 3.78
N VAL A 83 -9.72 13.05 2.77
CA VAL A 83 -8.99 11.85 2.38
C VAL A 83 -7.54 12.02 2.78
N GLY A 84 -7.09 11.23 3.76
CA GLY A 84 -5.69 11.19 4.16
C GLY A 84 -4.81 10.43 3.17
N GLU A 85 -3.50 10.58 3.31
CA GLU A 85 -2.55 9.71 2.62
C GLU A 85 -2.66 8.28 3.14
N ALA A 86 -2.44 7.27 2.28
CA ALA A 86 -2.30 5.90 2.74
C ALA A 86 -0.83 5.58 2.99
N ARG A 87 -0.56 5.17 4.22
CA ARG A 87 0.76 4.81 4.71
C ARG A 87 0.94 3.31 4.72
N LEU A 88 2.15 2.87 4.44
CA LEU A 88 2.52 1.47 4.51
C LEU A 88 2.31 0.93 5.93
N VAL A 89 1.77 -0.28 6.02
CA VAL A 89 1.57 -1.04 7.27
C VAL A 89 2.36 -2.34 7.25
N ALA A 90 2.35 -3.07 6.12
CA ALA A 90 3.10 -4.30 5.95
C ALA A 90 3.69 -4.35 4.55
N PHE A 91 4.97 -4.69 4.47
CA PHE A 91 5.72 -4.81 3.21
C PHE A 91 6.04 -6.27 2.91
N PRO A 92 5.67 -6.80 1.74
CA PRO A 92 6.02 -8.16 1.35
C PRO A 92 7.51 -8.25 1.01
N ILE A 93 8.14 -9.32 1.46
CA ILE A 93 9.54 -9.61 1.20
C ILE A 93 9.72 -11.09 0.86
N ARG A 94 10.59 -11.42 -0.07
CA ARG A 94 10.91 -12.80 -0.40
C ARG A 94 11.52 -13.50 0.82
N SER A 95 11.02 -14.71 1.12
CA SER A 95 11.47 -15.52 2.25
C SER A 95 11.84 -16.92 1.78
N ALA A 96 12.95 -17.44 2.26
CA ALA A 96 13.40 -18.80 1.99
C ALA A 96 12.42 -19.87 2.54
N LYS A 97 11.63 -19.49 3.53
CA LYS A 97 10.49 -20.29 4.02
C LYS A 97 9.19 -19.59 3.70
N CYS A 98 8.13 -20.33 3.45
CA CYS A 98 6.80 -19.80 3.11
C CYS A 98 6.70 -18.99 1.80
N GLY A 99 7.77 -18.87 0.99
CA GLY A 99 7.83 -18.10 -0.25
C GLY A 99 8.01 -16.60 -0.02
N PHE A 100 7.18 -15.97 0.82
CA PHE A 100 7.32 -14.58 1.23
C PHE A 100 6.87 -14.38 2.69
N ALA A 101 7.25 -13.23 3.27
CA ALA A 101 6.82 -12.76 4.58
C ALA A 101 6.33 -11.31 4.47
N TRP A 102 5.54 -10.87 5.46
CA TRP A 102 5.20 -9.46 5.64
C TRP A 102 6.05 -8.85 6.73
N LEU A 103 6.83 -7.85 6.37
CA LEU A 103 7.61 -7.08 7.33
C LEU A 103 6.77 -5.95 7.89
N VAL A 104 6.81 -5.79 9.20
CA VAL A 104 6.31 -4.65 9.95
C VAL A 104 7.38 -4.17 10.91
N SER A 105 7.29 -2.92 11.37
CA SER A 105 8.23 -2.38 12.36
C SER A 105 7.49 -1.63 13.46
N LEU A 106 8.22 -1.31 14.53
CA LEU A 106 7.66 -0.56 15.65
C LEU A 106 7.11 0.79 15.20
N LEU A 107 7.80 1.50 14.33
CA LEU A 107 7.36 2.79 13.77
C LEU A 107 6.00 2.67 13.07
N LEU A 108 5.82 1.65 12.20
CA LEU A 108 4.57 1.46 11.49
C LEU A 108 3.42 1.16 12.44
N LEU A 109 3.65 0.30 13.44
CA LEU A 109 2.64 -0.09 14.41
C LEU A 109 2.24 1.07 15.33
N GLN A 110 3.18 1.89 15.76
CA GLN A 110 2.91 3.09 16.55
C GLN A 110 2.12 4.13 15.77
N ARG A 111 2.38 4.29 14.48
CA ARG A 111 1.61 5.17 13.59
C ARG A 111 0.19 4.67 13.37
N LEU A 112 0.02 3.36 13.26
CA LEU A 112 -1.27 2.72 13.06
C LEU A 112 -2.14 2.78 14.32
N PHE A 113 -1.52 2.60 15.50
CA PHE A 113 -2.18 2.57 16.81
C PHE A 113 -1.62 3.66 17.75
N PRO A 114 -1.78 4.95 17.42
CA PRO A 114 -1.06 6.04 18.10
C PRO A 114 -1.43 6.26 19.57
N THR A 115 -2.58 5.76 20.00
CA THR A 115 -3.09 5.92 21.37
C THR A 115 -2.91 4.67 22.23
N GLU A 116 -2.32 3.62 21.68
CA GLU A 116 -2.20 2.34 22.36
C GLU A 116 -0.77 2.07 22.81
N VAL A 117 -0.64 1.52 24.01
CA VAL A 117 0.63 0.95 24.48
C VAL A 117 0.69 -0.50 24.02
N LEU A 118 1.44 -0.76 22.95
CA LEU A 118 1.51 -2.07 22.31
C LEU A 118 2.38 -3.10 23.04
N GLY A 119 3.23 -2.66 23.97
CA GLY A 119 4.15 -3.54 24.70
C GLY A 119 5.08 -4.36 23.79
N LEU A 120 5.49 -3.78 22.66
CA LEU A 120 6.30 -4.45 21.65
C LEU A 120 7.76 -4.54 22.10
N PRO A 121 8.45 -5.65 21.81
CA PRO A 121 9.88 -5.74 22.02
C PRO A 121 10.63 -4.83 21.06
N THR A 122 11.76 -4.29 21.50
CA THR A 122 12.76 -3.71 20.59
C THR A 122 13.40 -4.85 19.81
N VAL A 123 13.57 -4.66 18.50
CA VAL A 123 14.17 -5.65 17.61
C VAL A 123 15.42 -5.02 17.00
N GLU A 124 16.57 -5.66 17.19
CA GLU A 124 17.84 -5.23 16.63
C GLU A 124 17.93 -5.51 15.12
N ASP A 125 18.90 -4.90 14.44
CA ASP A 125 19.04 -4.98 12.99
C ASP A 125 19.41 -6.38 12.46
N ASP A 126 19.89 -7.29 13.30
CA ASP A 126 20.21 -8.68 12.97
C ASP A 126 19.17 -9.68 13.51
N ALA A 127 18.04 -9.19 14.03
CA ALA A 127 17.03 -9.96 14.73
C ALA A 127 15.63 -9.82 14.10
N VAL A 128 14.75 -10.75 14.47
CA VAL A 128 13.36 -10.76 14.05
C VAL A 128 12.45 -11.46 15.07
N CYS A 129 11.25 -10.92 15.30
CA CYS A 129 10.18 -11.61 16.00
C CYS A 129 9.17 -12.13 14.96
N CYS A 130 9.08 -13.44 14.81
CA CYS A 130 8.20 -14.07 13.81
C CYS A 130 7.81 -15.49 14.22
N ASN A 131 6.80 -16.04 13.54
CA ASN A 131 6.44 -17.44 13.68
C ASN A 131 7.61 -18.35 13.26
N ALA A 132 7.84 -19.44 14.00
CA ALA A 132 8.90 -20.40 13.71
C ALA A 132 8.79 -21.01 12.29
N ALA A 133 7.61 -21.02 11.67
CA ALA A 133 7.40 -21.47 10.30
C ALA A 133 8.19 -20.67 9.25
N LEU A 134 8.56 -19.42 9.55
CA LEU A 134 9.42 -18.57 8.69
C LEU A 134 10.91 -18.92 8.82
N CYS A 135 11.30 -19.80 9.77
CA CYS A 135 12.69 -20.01 10.13
C CYS A 135 13.26 -21.34 9.61
N ALA A 136 14.53 -21.32 9.27
CA ALA A 136 15.41 -22.47 9.16
C ALA A 136 16.49 -22.35 10.23
N SER A 137 16.66 -23.39 11.07
CA SER A 137 17.65 -23.39 12.17
C SER A 137 17.63 -22.11 13.02
N ASN A 138 16.42 -21.70 13.44
CA ASN A 138 16.15 -20.50 14.23
C ASN A 138 16.56 -19.15 13.58
N LYS A 139 16.69 -19.13 12.26
CA LYS A 139 16.92 -17.90 11.49
C LYS A 139 15.85 -17.72 10.42
N ALA A 140 15.26 -16.55 10.33
CA ALA A 140 14.44 -16.16 9.18
C ALA A 140 15.37 -15.59 8.10
N ILE A 141 15.17 -16.01 6.86
CA ILE A 141 15.97 -15.58 5.71
C ILE A 141 15.06 -14.76 4.80
N PHE A 142 15.34 -13.46 4.71
CA PHE A 142 14.63 -12.50 3.87
C PHE A 142 15.63 -11.94 2.84
N GLU A 143 15.31 -12.09 1.56
CA GLU A 143 16.28 -11.90 0.49
C GLU A 143 17.57 -12.70 0.78
N GLU A 144 18.70 -12.00 0.90
CA GLU A 144 20.03 -12.56 1.27
C GLU A 144 20.38 -12.43 2.77
N TYR A 145 19.47 -11.85 3.59
CA TYR A 145 19.72 -11.58 5.01
C TYR A 145 19.17 -12.69 5.91
N ALA A 146 20.01 -13.21 6.78
CA ALA A 146 19.67 -14.25 7.75
C ALA A 146 19.55 -13.64 9.16
N LEU A 147 18.34 -13.36 9.61
CA LEU A 147 18.03 -12.71 10.88
C LEU A 147 17.80 -13.75 11.99
N ALA A 148 18.36 -13.52 13.16
CA ALA A 148 18.16 -14.37 14.33
C ALA A 148 16.72 -14.22 14.85
N ARG A 149 16.00 -15.34 15.03
CA ARG A 149 14.68 -15.29 15.65
C ARG A 149 14.81 -15.10 17.15
N THR A 150 14.25 -14.02 17.68
CA THR A 150 14.29 -13.67 19.12
C THR A 150 12.99 -13.93 19.84
N GLY A 151 11.90 -14.22 19.13
CA GLY A 151 10.60 -14.53 19.71
C GLY A 151 9.51 -14.69 18.67
N ASP A 152 8.30 -14.98 19.14
CA ASP A 152 7.11 -14.97 18.31
C ASP A 152 6.64 -13.56 17.99
N PHE A 153 5.89 -13.41 16.89
CA PHE A 153 5.19 -12.17 16.62
C PHE A 153 4.16 -11.91 17.73
N PRO A 154 4.05 -10.68 18.28
CA PRO A 154 3.17 -10.39 19.41
C PRO A 154 1.69 -10.68 19.10
N PRO A 155 1.03 -11.61 19.84
CA PRO A 155 -0.34 -12.07 19.49
C PRO A 155 -1.39 -10.95 19.54
N ALA A 156 -1.29 -10.04 20.49
CA ALA A 156 -2.27 -8.93 20.62
C ALA A 156 -2.24 -7.98 19.41
N VAL A 157 -1.06 -7.80 18.80
CA VAL A 157 -0.90 -6.99 17.58
C VAL A 157 -1.30 -7.78 16.35
N LEU A 158 -1.03 -9.09 16.32
CA LEU A 158 -1.42 -9.98 15.24
C LEU A 158 -2.94 -9.91 15.00
N GLU A 159 -3.76 -10.05 16.04
CA GLU A 159 -5.22 -10.00 15.94
C GLU A 159 -5.72 -8.65 15.37
N LYS A 160 -5.08 -7.55 15.79
CA LYS A 160 -5.42 -6.21 15.26
C LYS A 160 -5.06 -6.07 13.79
N LEU A 161 -3.88 -6.52 13.40
CA LEU A 161 -3.43 -6.47 12.01
C LEU A 161 -4.28 -7.36 11.11
N LYS A 162 -4.65 -8.56 11.60
CA LYS A 162 -5.53 -9.48 10.89
C LYS A 162 -6.86 -8.82 10.55
N GLY A 163 -7.44 -8.05 11.46
CA GLY A 163 -8.69 -7.33 11.24
C GLY A 163 -8.65 -6.23 10.19
N LEU A 164 -7.48 -5.79 9.73
CA LEU A 164 -7.38 -4.66 8.79
C LEU A 164 -7.88 -4.99 7.38
N SER A 165 -7.68 -6.20 6.88
CA SER A 165 -8.04 -6.56 5.52
C SER A 165 -8.90 -7.80 5.47
N ALA A 166 -9.95 -7.77 4.64
CA ALA A 166 -10.80 -8.93 4.35
C ALA A 166 -10.18 -9.87 3.28
N ASN A 167 -9.02 -9.53 2.72
CA ASN A 167 -8.35 -10.37 1.73
C ASN A 167 -8.07 -11.77 2.30
N ARG A 168 -8.43 -12.81 1.55
CA ARG A 168 -8.33 -14.20 2.00
C ARG A 168 -6.89 -14.64 2.29
N LEU A 169 -5.94 -14.26 1.44
CA LEU A 169 -4.53 -14.58 1.65
C LEU A 169 -4.02 -13.99 2.97
N TRP A 170 -4.37 -12.72 3.24
CA TRP A 170 -4.04 -12.05 4.49
C TRP A 170 -4.67 -12.79 5.69
N GLN A 171 -5.98 -13.02 5.66
CA GLN A 171 -6.72 -13.66 6.76
C GLN A 171 -6.20 -15.07 7.11
N GLU A 172 -5.89 -15.88 6.11
CA GLU A 172 -5.47 -17.27 6.31
C GLU A 172 -3.99 -17.44 6.65
N THR A 173 -3.14 -16.46 6.29
CA THR A 173 -1.69 -16.69 6.34
C THR A 173 -0.87 -15.67 7.13
N CYS A 174 -1.45 -14.52 7.52
CA CYS A 174 -0.70 -13.46 8.22
C CYS A 174 -0.02 -13.96 9.51
N GLU A 175 -0.66 -14.82 10.28
CA GLU A 175 -0.08 -15.40 11.50
C GLU A 175 1.27 -16.10 11.26
N ARG A 176 1.41 -16.79 10.13
CA ARG A 176 2.65 -17.52 9.79
C ARG A 176 3.66 -16.67 9.05
N ARG A 177 3.24 -15.53 8.48
CA ARG A 177 4.04 -14.72 7.55
C ARG A 177 4.45 -13.36 8.10
N LEU A 178 3.79 -12.86 9.16
CA LEU A 178 4.17 -11.59 9.77
C LEU A 178 5.51 -11.72 10.51
N ALA A 179 6.36 -10.72 10.29
CA ALA A 179 7.66 -10.60 10.91
C ALA A 179 7.89 -9.15 11.38
N LEU A 180 8.16 -8.98 12.67
CA LEU A 180 8.55 -7.70 13.26
C LEU A 180 10.05 -7.57 13.17
N VAL A 181 10.51 -6.53 12.45
CA VAL A 181 11.92 -6.18 12.26
C VAL A 181 12.20 -4.77 12.77
N SER A 182 13.47 -4.37 12.81
CA SER A 182 13.84 -3.00 13.14
C SER A 182 13.34 -2.01 12.08
N ASP A 183 13.21 -0.74 12.46
CA ASP A 183 12.84 0.34 11.53
C ASP A 183 13.89 0.51 10.43
N THR A 184 15.18 0.33 10.77
CA THR A 184 16.31 0.38 9.83
C THR A 184 16.18 -0.69 8.74
N LEU A 185 15.97 -1.95 9.14
CA LEU A 185 15.81 -3.06 8.19
C LEU A 185 14.58 -2.89 7.32
N LEU A 186 13.44 -2.48 7.90
CA LEU A 186 12.25 -2.23 7.11
C LEU A 186 12.50 -1.16 6.05
N THR A 187 13.13 -0.04 6.44
CA THR A 187 13.49 1.04 5.52
C THR A 187 14.40 0.53 4.40
N TYR A 188 15.43 -0.22 4.76
CA TYR A 188 16.35 -0.83 3.80
C TYR A 188 15.61 -1.72 2.79
N PHE A 189 14.78 -2.67 3.26
CA PHE A 189 14.04 -3.57 2.38
C PHE A 189 13.05 -2.84 1.49
N THR A 190 12.32 -1.86 2.01
CA THR A 190 11.37 -1.09 1.18
C THR A 190 12.06 -0.26 0.09
N GLN A 191 13.33 0.07 0.25
CA GLN A 191 14.13 0.80 -0.74
C GLN A 191 14.79 -0.14 -1.77
N ASN A 192 15.07 -1.39 -1.42
CA ASN A 192 15.88 -2.30 -2.23
C ASN A 192 15.12 -3.53 -2.75
N ALA A 193 13.92 -3.81 -2.25
CA ALA A 193 13.11 -4.95 -2.65
C ALA A 193 11.78 -4.56 -3.35
N CYS A 194 11.67 -3.32 -3.82
CA CYS A 194 10.63 -2.97 -4.79
C CYS A 194 10.95 -3.60 -6.16
N GLU A 195 9.92 -3.88 -6.92
CA GLU A 195 10.07 -4.46 -8.26
C GLU A 195 10.56 -3.39 -9.24
N ILE A 196 11.55 -3.73 -10.06
CA ILE A 196 12.01 -2.88 -11.17
C ILE A 196 11.56 -3.53 -12.47
N ALA A 197 10.61 -2.91 -13.15
CA ALA A 197 10.13 -3.32 -14.46
C ALA A 197 10.84 -2.50 -15.55
N ASN A 198 11.38 -3.19 -16.57
CA ASN A 198 11.90 -2.52 -17.75
C ASN A 198 10.82 -2.50 -18.83
N HIS A 199 10.55 -1.34 -19.35
CA HIS A 199 9.60 -1.10 -20.44
C HIS A 199 10.32 -0.73 -21.70
N ASN A 200 9.83 -1.24 -22.84
CA ASN A 200 10.32 -0.88 -24.16
C ASN A 200 9.14 -0.78 -25.14
N ARG A 201 9.35 -0.10 -26.24
CA ARG A 201 8.47 -0.12 -27.41
C ARG A 201 9.24 -0.69 -28.58
N ILE A 202 8.66 -1.71 -29.21
CA ILE A 202 9.22 -2.28 -30.43
C ILE A 202 8.74 -1.42 -31.61
N ASP A 203 9.66 -1.08 -32.49
CA ASP A 203 9.38 -0.44 -33.77
C ASP A 203 8.86 -1.52 -34.73
N ASP A 204 7.67 -1.31 -35.29
CA ASP A 204 6.98 -2.29 -36.13
C ASP A 204 7.67 -2.53 -37.48
N GLU A 205 8.47 -1.57 -37.98
CA GLU A 205 9.16 -1.69 -39.28
C GLU A 205 10.49 -2.43 -39.11
N THR A 206 11.25 -2.15 -38.05
CA THR A 206 12.57 -2.68 -37.82
C THR A 206 12.60 -3.92 -36.94
N GLY A 207 11.58 -4.17 -36.16
CA GLY A 207 11.51 -5.22 -35.15
C GLY A 207 12.49 -5.02 -33.97
N THR A 208 13.08 -3.82 -33.84
CA THR A 208 14.00 -3.45 -32.76
C THR A 208 13.36 -2.49 -31.77
N VAL A 209 14.02 -2.26 -30.62
CA VAL A 209 13.54 -1.25 -29.66
C VAL A 209 13.66 0.13 -30.29
N ALA A 210 12.56 0.88 -30.28
CA ALA A 210 12.54 2.25 -30.76
C ALA A 210 13.46 3.15 -29.91
N ASP A 211 14.13 4.11 -30.56
CA ASP A 211 15.07 5.00 -29.89
C ASP A 211 14.39 5.75 -28.73
N GLY A 212 15.05 5.78 -27.57
CA GLY A 212 14.55 6.45 -26.35
C GLY A 212 13.33 5.81 -25.70
N ALA A 213 12.93 4.60 -26.12
CA ALA A 213 11.75 3.91 -25.61
C ALA A 213 12.05 2.88 -24.50
N LEU A 214 13.31 2.74 -24.09
CA LEU A 214 13.69 1.90 -22.95
C LEU A 214 13.70 2.76 -21.67
N PHE A 215 12.91 2.36 -20.69
CA PHE A 215 12.91 3.00 -19.37
C PHE A 215 12.62 1.97 -18.28
N SER A 216 13.10 2.26 -17.09
CA SER A 216 12.89 1.47 -15.88
C SER A 216 11.84 2.11 -14.98
N GLN A 217 10.98 1.29 -14.40
CA GLN A 217 9.90 1.73 -13.51
C GLN A 217 9.98 0.93 -12.20
N GLU A 218 9.92 1.65 -11.08
CA GLU A 218 9.83 1.05 -9.75
C GLU A 218 8.38 0.82 -9.36
N ASN A 219 8.06 -0.35 -8.79
CA ASN A 219 6.73 -0.68 -8.32
C ASN A 219 6.80 -1.23 -6.89
N VAL A 220 5.85 -0.84 -6.05
CA VAL A 220 5.61 -1.56 -4.79
C VAL A 220 5.09 -2.95 -5.14
N PRO A 221 5.62 -4.02 -4.55
CA PRO A 221 5.18 -5.37 -4.85
C PRO A 221 3.69 -5.62 -4.53
N SER A 222 3.12 -6.66 -5.15
CA SER A 222 1.83 -7.24 -4.73
C SER A 222 1.89 -7.63 -3.25
N GLU A 223 0.72 -7.76 -2.61
CA GLU A 223 0.54 -8.13 -1.19
C GLU A 223 1.03 -7.08 -0.18
N ALA A 224 1.35 -5.85 -0.59
CA ALA A 224 1.60 -4.76 0.33
C ALA A 224 0.29 -4.26 0.97
N LEU A 225 0.35 -3.88 2.26
CA LEU A 225 -0.80 -3.35 2.99
C LEU A 225 -0.59 -1.89 3.31
N PHE A 226 -1.55 -1.05 2.89
CA PHE A 226 -1.59 0.38 3.18
C PHE A 226 -2.85 0.74 3.94
N VAL A 227 -2.78 1.80 4.75
CA VAL A 227 -3.92 2.32 5.52
C VAL A 227 -4.00 3.83 5.40
N ALA A 228 -5.19 4.33 5.06
CA ALA A 228 -5.55 5.75 5.06
C ALA A 228 -6.67 6.05 6.07
N THR A 229 -6.65 7.26 6.63
CA THR A 229 -7.78 7.76 7.43
C THR A 229 -8.69 8.59 6.55
N LEU A 230 -9.97 8.25 6.54
CA LEU A 230 -11.03 9.05 5.94
C LEU A 230 -11.85 9.73 7.04
N GLN A 231 -12.25 10.97 6.81
CA GLN A 231 -13.06 11.72 7.79
C GLN A 231 -14.19 12.45 7.08
N ALA A 232 -15.34 12.53 7.77
CA ALA A 232 -16.47 13.37 7.37
C ALA A 232 -17.16 14.00 8.58
N GLN A 233 -17.91 15.07 8.37
CA GLN A 233 -18.78 15.62 9.42
C GLN A 233 -19.96 14.69 9.66
N ASP A 234 -20.58 14.21 8.58
CA ASP A 234 -21.70 13.30 8.61
C ASP A 234 -21.24 11.84 8.40
N GLU A 235 -21.69 10.95 9.27
CA GLU A 235 -21.47 9.51 9.13
C GLU A 235 -22.14 8.93 7.88
N ALA A 236 -23.24 9.55 7.42
CA ALA A 236 -23.92 9.15 6.19
C ALA A 236 -22.99 9.23 4.97
N ASP A 237 -22.09 10.22 4.91
CA ASP A 237 -21.14 10.40 3.83
C ASP A 237 -20.15 9.23 3.75
N LEU A 238 -19.66 8.76 4.91
CA LEU A 238 -18.77 7.59 4.98
C LEU A 238 -19.52 6.29 4.63
N LYS A 239 -20.78 6.17 5.01
CA LYS A 239 -21.60 5.01 4.61
C LYS A 239 -21.87 4.98 3.11
N THR A 240 -22.15 6.13 2.51
CA THR A 240 -22.29 6.26 1.05
C THR A 240 -21.02 5.81 0.33
N LEU A 241 -19.86 6.28 0.78
CA LEU A 241 -18.59 5.85 0.20
C LEU A 241 -18.36 4.35 0.38
N CYS A 242 -18.67 3.81 1.55
CA CYS A 242 -18.56 2.37 1.82
C CYS A 242 -19.42 1.55 0.85
N ALA A 243 -20.67 1.98 0.61
CA ALA A 243 -21.56 1.34 -0.36
C ALA A 243 -20.97 1.38 -1.78
N LYS A 244 -20.42 2.53 -2.21
CA LYS A 244 -19.79 2.67 -3.53
C LYS A 244 -18.55 1.79 -3.71
N ILE A 245 -17.71 1.66 -2.69
CA ILE A 245 -16.60 0.71 -2.71
C ILE A 245 -17.14 -0.73 -2.79
N GLY A 246 -18.23 -1.04 -2.08
CA GLY A 246 -18.90 -2.35 -2.18
C GLY A 246 -19.43 -2.65 -3.58
N GLU A 247 -20.04 -1.67 -4.26
CA GLU A 247 -20.52 -1.78 -5.64
C GLU A 247 -19.39 -2.08 -6.65
N SER A 248 -18.15 -1.62 -6.39
CA SER A 248 -16.98 -1.97 -7.19
C SER A 248 -16.42 -3.37 -6.88
N GLY A 249 -17.09 -4.17 -6.04
CA GLY A 249 -16.61 -5.46 -5.56
C GLY A 249 -15.47 -5.34 -4.56
N ASN A 250 -15.36 -4.22 -3.87
CA ASN A 250 -14.25 -3.87 -2.96
C ASN A 250 -12.88 -3.88 -3.66
N LEU A 251 -12.86 -3.56 -4.94
CA LEU A 251 -11.66 -3.52 -5.76
C LEU A 251 -11.46 -2.10 -6.30
N LEU A 252 -10.31 -1.52 -6.03
CA LEU A 252 -9.92 -0.21 -6.53
C LEU A 252 -8.65 -0.32 -7.37
N GLN A 253 -8.57 0.44 -8.45
CA GLN A 253 -7.31 0.62 -9.17
C GLN A 253 -6.67 1.94 -8.73
N VAL A 254 -5.44 1.87 -8.25
CA VAL A 254 -4.71 3.00 -7.66
C VAL A 254 -3.38 3.16 -8.41
N GLY A 255 -3.03 4.40 -8.75
CA GLY A 255 -1.78 4.70 -9.44
C GLY A 255 -1.84 4.58 -10.95
N ALA A 256 -0.68 4.49 -11.59
CA ALA A 256 -0.53 4.44 -13.04
C ALA A 256 -0.72 3.02 -13.61
N ASP A 257 -0.72 2.93 -14.94
CA ASP A 257 -0.66 1.69 -15.71
C ASP A 257 -1.84 0.73 -15.49
N ALA A 258 -3.03 1.31 -15.29
CA ALA A 258 -4.28 0.58 -15.16
C ALA A 258 -4.55 -0.41 -16.32
N THR A 259 -4.27 0.02 -17.55
CA THR A 259 -4.50 -0.77 -18.77
C THR A 259 -3.54 -1.96 -18.90
N THR A 260 -2.40 -1.92 -18.23
CA THR A 260 -1.44 -3.03 -18.16
C THR A 260 -1.60 -3.86 -16.88
N GLY A 261 -2.62 -3.55 -16.08
CA GLY A 261 -3.03 -4.37 -14.93
C GLY A 261 -2.36 -4.02 -13.61
N LEU A 262 -1.66 -2.88 -13.52
CA LEU A 262 -1.04 -2.44 -12.26
C LEU A 262 -2.04 -1.77 -11.32
N GLY A 263 -1.72 -1.77 -10.03
CA GLY A 263 -2.39 -0.98 -9.00
C GLY A 263 -3.75 -1.51 -8.54
N TRP A 264 -4.12 -2.76 -8.85
CA TRP A 264 -5.34 -3.36 -8.31
C TRP A 264 -5.18 -3.64 -6.81
N CYS A 265 -6.08 -3.10 -6.01
CA CYS A 265 -6.08 -3.22 -4.56
C CYS A 265 -7.42 -3.69 -4.04
N ASP A 266 -7.42 -4.68 -3.12
CA ASP A 266 -8.60 -4.91 -2.28
C ASP A 266 -8.76 -3.75 -1.31
N ALA A 267 -9.95 -3.17 -1.27
CA ALA A 267 -10.29 -2.05 -0.41
C ALA A 267 -11.24 -2.50 0.71
N THR A 268 -10.90 -2.17 1.95
CA THR A 268 -11.76 -2.40 3.11
C THR A 268 -11.95 -1.08 3.84
N LEU A 269 -13.19 -0.61 4.02
CA LEU A 269 -13.53 0.59 4.78
C LEU A 269 -14.23 0.22 6.07
N GLN A 270 -13.60 0.50 7.22
CA GLN A 270 -14.08 0.15 8.58
C GLN A 270 -14.29 1.39 9.45
#